data_a656118b005485095398bcf0dfb5f0e5
#
_entry.id   a656118b005485095398bcf0dfb5f0e5
#
_cell.length_a   1.000
_cell.length_b   1.000
_cell.length_c   1.000
_cell.angle_alpha   90.00
_cell.angle_beta   90.00
_cell.angle_gamma   90.00
#
_symmetry.space_group_name_H-M   'P 1'
#
loop_
_entity.id
_entity.type
_entity.pdbx_description
1 polymer ?
#
loop_
_entity_poly.entity_id
_entity_poly.type
_entity_poly.pdbx_seq_one_letter_code
_entity_poly.pdbx_strand_id
1 'polypeptide(L)'
;GLVGADGETHHGIYDISFMRILPNIVLMTPSNENEMWKMLNTGLAYSGPSAVRYPRGNTNGNEIILTNDTIEIGKSLTVRTGNRIALLVFGEIIKNVIDIAKHLSLTLVDMRFAKPLDTMKIKELAGTHQYIITIEDNVITGGAGSSVNEYINDNGLKVNVLNIGIPDRIVSHGSQDELYQEIGLDKKSLEIKINEIYNLTAQNKKVVE
;
A
#
# COMPACT_ATOMS: atom_id res chain seq x y z
N GLY A 1 4.60 7.81 7.65
CA GLY A 1 5.73 6.89 7.49
C GLY A 1 6.91 7.22 8.38
N LEU A 2 8.04 6.58 8.11
CA LEU A 2 9.30 6.85 8.78
C LEU A 2 9.79 8.27 8.48
N VAL A 3 10.25 8.99 9.52
CA VAL A 3 10.76 10.36 9.39
C VAL A 3 12.29 10.44 9.49
N GLY A 4 12.96 9.34 9.81
CA GLY A 4 14.42 9.26 9.83
C GLY A 4 15.04 9.79 11.11
N ALA A 5 15.85 10.86 10.99
CA ALA A 5 16.68 11.36 12.08
C ALA A 5 15.92 11.86 13.33
N ASP A 6 14.66 12.23 13.19
CA ASP A 6 13.84 12.66 14.33
C ASP A 6 13.43 11.49 15.25
N GLY A 7 13.59 10.27 14.80
CA GLY A 7 13.44 9.05 15.59
C GLY A 7 12.01 8.66 15.92
N GLU A 8 11.90 7.74 16.88
CA GLU A 8 10.68 7.04 17.26
C GLU A 8 9.55 7.95 17.74
N THR A 9 9.86 9.12 18.29
CA THR A 9 8.84 10.07 18.77
C THR A 9 8.16 10.86 17.65
N HIS A 10 8.69 10.77 16.41
CA HIS A 10 8.18 11.50 15.24
C HIS A 10 7.74 10.59 14.11
N HIS A 11 8.01 9.29 14.17
CA HIS A 11 7.55 8.35 13.16
C HIS A 11 6.02 8.33 13.06
N GLY A 12 5.48 8.66 11.88
CA GLY A 12 4.06 8.55 11.54
C GLY A 12 3.74 7.14 11.00
N ILE A 13 3.95 6.10 11.82
CA ILE A 13 3.85 4.70 11.40
C ILE A 13 2.66 3.97 11.99
N TYR A 14 1.84 4.63 12.81
CA TYR A 14 0.65 4.09 13.46
C TYR A 14 -0.64 4.76 12.97
N ASP A 15 -0.50 5.81 12.18
CA ASP A 15 -1.58 6.72 11.78
C ASP A 15 -2.68 5.99 10.99
N ILE A 16 -2.36 5.14 10.04
CA ILE A 16 -3.36 4.34 9.32
C ILE A 16 -4.12 3.45 10.32
N SER A 17 -3.41 2.79 11.24
CA SER A 17 -4.00 1.85 12.20
C SER A 17 -5.02 2.52 13.13
N PHE A 18 -4.72 3.68 13.70
CA PHE A 18 -5.65 4.34 14.62
C PHE A 18 -6.70 5.22 13.91
N MET A 19 -6.42 5.73 12.70
CA MET A 19 -7.40 6.54 11.98
C MET A 19 -8.46 5.70 11.28
N ARG A 20 -8.10 4.52 10.74
CA ARG A 20 -9.07 3.71 10.00
C ARG A 20 -10.23 3.19 10.85
N ILE A 21 -10.10 3.15 12.16
CA ILE A 21 -11.19 2.74 13.06
C ILE A 21 -12.27 3.80 13.22
N LEU A 22 -11.97 5.07 12.91
CA LEU A 22 -12.93 6.17 13.04
C LEU A 22 -14.03 6.05 11.99
N PRO A 23 -15.32 6.19 12.37
CA PRO A 23 -16.41 6.15 11.41
C PRO A 23 -16.38 7.35 10.45
N ASN A 24 -16.84 7.15 9.22
CA ASN A 24 -17.02 8.19 8.19
C ASN A 24 -15.74 8.94 7.75
N ILE A 25 -14.56 8.59 8.24
CA ILE A 25 -13.32 9.20 7.76
C ILE A 25 -12.94 8.67 6.37
N VAL A 26 -12.48 9.57 5.51
CA VAL A 26 -11.78 9.22 4.27
C VAL A 26 -10.29 9.36 4.51
N LEU A 27 -9.57 8.24 4.47
CA LEU A 27 -8.12 8.18 4.71
C LEU A 27 -7.40 7.84 3.41
N MET A 28 -6.64 8.78 2.90
CA MET A 28 -5.98 8.74 1.60
C MET A 28 -4.47 8.63 1.75
N THR A 29 -3.85 7.84 0.86
CA THR A 29 -2.41 7.54 0.85
C THR A 29 -1.85 7.76 -0.55
N PRO A 30 -1.45 9.00 -0.91
CA PRO A 30 -0.96 9.32 -2.24
C PRO A 30 0.34 8.60 -2.56
N SER A 31 0.47 8.13 -3.79
CA SER A 31 1.66 7.47 -4.33
C SER A 31 2.68 8.45 -4.91
N ASN A 32 2.28 9.67 -5.21
CA ASN A 32 3.11 10.75 -5.75
C ASN A 32 2.44 12.12 -5.55
N GLU A 33 3.13 13.19 -5.96
CA GLU A 33 2.73 14.58 -5.76
C GLU A 33 1.40 14.91 -6.48
N ASN A 34 1.19 14.39 -7.69
CA ASN A 34 -0.02 14.63 -8.46
C ASN A 34 -1.24 13.92 -7.86
N GLU A 35 -1.05 12.70 -7.36
CA GLU A 35 -2.09 11.99 -6.59
C GLU A 35 -2.39 12.73 -5.27
N MET A 36 -1.35 13.24 -4.59
CA MET A 36 -1.54 14.05 -3.37
C MET A 36 -2.38 15.30 -3.65
N TRP A 37 -2.11 16.02 -4.75
CA TRP A 37 -2.88 17.20 -5.11
C TRP A 37 -4.36 16.88 -5.33
N LYS A 38 -4.65 15.82 -6.09
CA LYS A 38 -6.03 15.37 -6.33
C LYS A 38 -6.71 14.89 -5.03
N MET A 39 -5.97 14.22 -4.14
CA MET A 39 -6.49 13.79 -2.85
C MET A 39 -6.80 14.96 -1.91
N LEU A 40 -6.00 16.03 -1.93
CA LEU A 40 -6.32 17.28 -1.22
C LEU A 40 -7.63 17.89 -1.73
N ASN A 41 -7.79 17.99 -3.05
CA ASN A 41 -9.05 18.46 -3.65
C ASN A 41 -10.23 17.55 -3.26
N THR A 42 -10.02 16.24 -3.26
CA THR A 42 -11.04 15.25 -2.86
C THR A 42 -11.45 15.44 -1.40
N GLY A 43 -10.47 15.61 -0.52
CA GLY A 43 -10.72 15.85 0.91
C GLY A 43 -11.46 17.15 1.19
N LEU A 44 -11.14 18.23 0.44
CA LEU A 44 -11.84 19.51 0.54
C LEU A 44 -13.28 19.44 0.00
N ALA A 45 -13.53 18.64 -1.03
CA ALA A 45 -14.86 18.45 -1.59
C ALA A 45 -15.76 17.49 -0.77
N TYR A 46 -15.17 16.67 0.08
CA TYR A 46 -15.89 15.73 0.92
C TYR A 46 -16.51 16.43 2.12
N SER A 47 -17.78 16.15 2.42
CA SER A 47 -18.53 16.78 3.52
C SER A 47 -18.26 16.19 4.91
N GLY A 48 -17.40 15.18 5.01
CA GLY A 48 -17.03 14.52 6.25
C GLY A 48 -15.53 14.69 6.61
N PRO A 49 -15.05 14.03 7.67
CA PRO A 49 -13.65 14.07 8.03
C PRO A 49 -12.79 13.35 6.98
N SER A 50 -11.72 13.99 6.55
CA SER A 50 -10.76 13.43 5.61
C SER A 50 -9.32 13.65 6.08
N ALA A 51 -8.44 12.71 5.72
CA ALA A 51 -7.02 12.80 5.97
C ALA A 51 -6.23 12.37 4.73
N VAL A 52 -5.17 13.11 4.43
CA VAL A 52 -4.19 12.75 3.40
C VAL A 52 -2.87 12.47 4.10
N ARG A 53 -2.42 11.23 4.03
CA ARG A 53 -1.22 10.75 4.69
C ARG A 53 -0.10 10.64 3.67
N TYR A 54 0.91 11.48 3.76
CA TYR A 54 2.05 11.54 2.85
C TYR A 54 3.39 11.45 3.61
N PRO A 55 4.48 10.99 2.98
CA PRO A 55 5.77 10.85 3.65
C PRO A 55 6.44 12.21 3.90
N ARG A 56 7.32 12.26 4.89
CA ARG A 56 8.30 13.32 5.03
C ARG A 56 9.40 13.12 3.99
N GLY A 57 9.75 14.18 3.25
CA GLY A 57 10.80 14.13 2.25
C GLY A 57 10.64 15.23 1.20
N ASN A 58 11.50 15.19 0.21
CA ASN A 58 11.40 16.03 -0.97
C ASN A 58 10.59 15.34 -2.06
N THR A 59 10.03 16.13 -2.96
CA THR A 59 9.36 15.62 -4.15
C THR A 59 10.34 14.86 -5.05
N ASN A 60 9.83 13.94 -5.85
CA ASN A 60 10.64 13.18 -6.80
C ASN A 60 11.05 14.01 -8.04
N GLY A 61 10.81 15.32 -8.04
CA GLY A 61 11.12 16.24 -9.13
C GLY A 61 10.18 16.16 -10.32
N ASN A 62 9.07 15.47 -10.19
CA ASN A 62 8.02 15.45 -11.21
C ASN A 62 7.33 16.81 -11.28
N GLU A 63 6.93 17.22 -12.49
CA GLU A 63 6.08 18.41 -12.64
C GLU A 63 4.75 18.21 -11.92
N ILE A 64 4.42 19.15 -11.02
CA ILE A 64 3.14 19.13 -10.33
C ILE A 64 2.09 19.82 -11.20
N ILE A 65 1.13 19.05 -11.65
CA ILE A 65 0.02 19.53 -12.47
C ILE A 65 -1.11 20.01 -11.53
N LEU A 66 -1.23 21.32 -11.40
CA LEU A 66 -2.28 21.93 -10.58
C LEU A 66 -3.62 21.84 -11.32
N THR A 67 -4.50 20.97 -10.84
CA THR A 67 -5.86 20.80 -11.36
C THR A 67 -6.88 20.92 -10.22
N ASN A 68 -8.15 21.07 -10.55
CA ASN A 68 -9.26 20.96 -9.60
C ASN A 68 -9.86 19.54 -9.57
N ASP A 69 -9.16 18.57 -10.19
CA ASP A 69 -9.65 17.20 -10.25
C ASP A 69 -9.72 16.57 -8.86
N THR A 70 -10.76 15.76 -8.68
CA THR A 70 -10.94 14.91 -7.51
C THR A 70 -10.80 13.45 -7.90
N ILE A 71 -10.57 12.60 -6.92
CA ILE A 71 -10.56 11.15 -7.09
C ILE A 71 -11.87 10.58 -6.54
N GLU A 72 -12.48 9.64 -7.24
CA GLU A 72 -13.63 8.92 -6.72
C GLU A 72 -13.25 8.18 -5.43
N ILE A 73 -13.94 8.50 -4.34
CA ILE A 73 -13.63 7.97 -3.01
C ILE A 73 -13.76 6.44 -3.01
N GLY A 74 -12.73 5.78 -2.49
CA GLY A 74 -12.67 4.33 -2.41
C GLY A 74 -12.33 3.65 -3.73
N LYS A 75 -11.78 4.38 -4.72
CA LYS A 75 -11.31 3.80 -6.00
C LYS A 75 -9.80 3.77 -6.11
N SER A 76 -9.31 2.58 -6.32
CA SER A 76 -7.90 2.31 -6.60
C SER A 76 -7.53 2.61 -8.06
N LEU A 77 -6.24 2.65 -8.33
CA LEU A 77 -5.68 2.77 -9.68
C LEU A 77 -4.88 1.51 -10.02
N THR A 78 -5.29 0.79 -11.05
CA THR A 78 -4.47 -0.31 -11.59
C THR A 78 -3.33 0.30 -12.41
N VAL A 79 -2.12 0.27 -11.85
CA VAL A 79 -0.90 0.77 -12.50
C VAL A 79 -0.40 -0.22 -13.55
N ARG A 80 -0.57 -1.50 -13.29
CA ARG A 80 -0.18 -2.58 -14.17
C ARG A 80 -1.09 -3.78 -14.00
N THR A 81 -1.54 -4.36 -15.10
CA THR A 81 -2.20 -5.66 -15.12
C THR A 81 -1.17 -6.78 -15.32
N GLY A 82 -1.28 -7.82 -14.56
CA GLY A 82 -0.41 -9.00 -14.61
C GLY A 82 -1.17 -10.25 -14.18
N ASN A 83 -0.46 -11.23 -13.63
CA ASN A 83 -1.04 -12.48 -13.21
C ASN A 83 -0.41 -13.02 -11.92
N ARG A 84 -0.93 -14.12 -11.40
CA ARG A 84 -0.49 -14.88 -10.22
C ARG A 84 -0.55 -14.11 -8.91
N ILE A 85 0.10 -12.95 -8.83
CA ILE A 85 0.21 -12.13 -7.62
C ILE A 85 -0.28 -10.73 -7.92
N ALA A 86 -1.13 -10.19 -7.06
CA ALA A 86 -1.53 -8.79 -7.06
C ALA A 86 -0.85 -8.07 -5.90
N LEU A 87 -0.11 -7.01 -6.20
CA LEU A 87 0.48 -6.09 -5.21
C LEU A 87 -0.52 -4.95 -4.98
N LEU A 88 -1.05 -4.85 -3.77
CA LEU A 88 -1.91 -3.75 -3.31
C LEU A 88 -1.07 -2.82 -2.45
N VAL A 89 -0.75 -1.65 -2.98
CA VAL A 89 0.20 -0.75 -2.34
C VAL A 89 -0.49 0.52 -1.84
N PHE A 90 -0.16 0.92 -0.62
CA PHE A 90 -0.70 2.10 0.04
C PHE A 90 0.40 3.17 0.18
N GLY A 91 0.34 4.19 -0.68
CA GLY A 91 1.23 5.34 -0.64
C GLY A 91 2.49 5.23 -1.49
N GLU A 92 3.42 6.14 -1.24
CA GLU A 92 4.63 6.35 -2.06
C GLU A 92 5.56 5.13 -2.13
N ILE A 93 5.46 4.21 -1.19
CA ILE A 93 6.26 2.97 -1.19
C ILE A 93 6.06 2.14 -2.47
N ILE A 94 5.05 2.44 -3.26
CA ILE A 94 4.82 1.81 -4.58
C ILE A 94 6.04 1.93 -5.50
N LYS A 95 6.82 3.01 -5.38
CA LYS A 95 8.05 3.22 -6.17
C LYS A 95 9.06 2.08 -5.99
N ASN A 96 9.08 1.44 -4.82
CA ASN A 96 10.02 0.38 -4.50
C ASN A 96 9.65 -0.96 -5.15
N VAL A 97 8.43 -1.10 -5.71
CA VAL A 97 7.96 -2.37 -6.27
C VAL A 97 7.58 -2.30 -7.76
N ILE A 98 7.65 -1.14 -8.39
CA ILE A 98 7.31 -0.97 -9.81
C ILE A 98 8.17 -1.90 -10.69
N ASP A 99 9.48 -1.94 -10.48
CA ASP A 99 10.39 -2.71 -11.32
C ASP A 99 10.19 -4.22 -11.16
N ILE A 100 10.03 -4.70 -9.92
CA ILE A 100 9.78 -6.12 -9.71
C ILE A 100 8.39 -6.54 -10.23
N ALA A 101 7.39 -5.69 -10.11
CA ALA A 101 6.07 -5.95 -10.70
C ALA A 101 6.14 -6.05 -12.22
N LYS A 102 6.97 -5.23 -12.87
CA LYS A 102 7.23 -5.29 -14.31
C LYS A 102 8.00 -6.57 -14.68
N HIS A 103 9.08 -6.86 -13.97
CA HIS A 103 9.96 -8.01 -14.24
C HIS A 103 9.21 -9.35 -14.14
N LEU A 104 8.41 -9.53 -13.10
CA LEU A 104 7.66 -10.78 -12.86
C LEU A 104 6.24 -10.77 -13.48
N SER A 105 5.88 -9.73 -14.23
CA SER A 105 4.54 -9.58 -14.81
C SER A 105 3.40 -9.69 -13.79
N LEU A 106 3.57 -9.04 -12.63
CA LEU A 106 2.58 -8.99 -11.55
C LEU A 106 1.53 -7.89 -11.80
N THR A 107 0.35 -8.05 -11.22
CA THR A 107 -0.61 -6.94 -11.09
C THR A 107 -0.13 -5.99 -10.02
N LEU A 108 -0.11 -4.68 -10.34
CA LEU A 108 0.24 -3.61 -9.40
C LEU A 108 -0.92 -2.62 -9.30
N VAL A 109 -1.40 -2.42 -8.10
CA VAL A 109 -2.51 -1.52 -7.79
C VAL A 109 -2.06 -0.49 -6.75
N ASP A 110 -2.18 0.78 -7.08
CA ASP A 110 -2.18 1.87 -6.12
C ASP A 110 -3.56 1.92 -5.47
N MET A 111 -3.62 1.57 -4.19
CA MET A 111 -4.89 1.49 -3.47
C MET A 111 -5.48 2.86 -3.18
N ARG A 112 -4.68 3.93 -3.16
CA ARG A 112 -5.10 5.32 -2.95
C ARG A 112 -5.77 5.59 -1.61
N PHE A 113 -6.65 4.69 -1.18
CA PHE A 113 -7.46 4.83 0.04
C PHE A 113 -7.20 3.66 0.99
N ALA A 114 -6.75 3.98 2.20
CA ALA A 114 -6.76 3.04 3.29
C ALA A 114 -8.18 2.88 3.88
N LYS A 115 -9.02 3.94 3.71
CA LYS A 115 -10.45 3.91 4.03
C LYS A 115 -11.22 4.96 3.20
N PRO A 116 -12.35 4.56 2.55
CA PRO A 116 -12.79 3.18 2.36
C PRO A 116 -11.89 2.43 1.38
N LEU A 117 -11.80 1.11 1.52
CA LEU A 117 -11.10 0.26 0.55
C LEU A 117 -11.88 0.15 -0.77
N ASP A 118 -11.17 -0.05 -1.87
CA ASP A 118 -11.76 -0.50 -3.13
C ASP A 118 -12.08 -2.00 -3.05
N THR A 119 -13.20 -2.29 -2.42
CA THR A 119 -13.65 -3.68 -2.18
C THR A 119 -13.97 -4.43 -3.47
N MET A 120 -14.41 -3.72 -4.51
CA MET A 120 -14.67 -4.32 -5.82
C MET A 120 -13.37 -4.80 -6.47
N LYS A 121 -12.31 -4.00 -6.40
CA LYS A 121 -11.00 -4.37 -6.91
C LYS A 121 -10.40 -5.55 -6.12
N ILE A 122 -10.51 -5.55 -4.80
CA ILE A 122 -10.06 -6.67 -3.97
C ILE A 122 -10.79 -7.95 -4.34
N LYS A 123 -12.11 -7.90 -4.52
CA LYS A 123 -12.93 -9.07 -4.91
C LYS A 123 -12.53 -9.60 -6.30
N GLU A 124 -12.32 -8.71 -7.27
CA GLU A 124 -11.85 -9.05 -8.62
C GLU A 124 -10.51 -9.81 -8.54
N LEU A 125 -9.56 -9.25 -7.81
CA LEU A 125 -8.21 -9.82 -7.70
C LEU A 125 -8.19 -11.14 -6.90
N ALA A 126 -9.01 -11.26 -5.87
CA ALA A 126 -9.16 -12.51 -5.13
C ALA A 126 -9.70 -13.66 -6.00
N GLY A 127 -10.50 -13.35 -7.01
CA GLY A 127 -11.03 -14.36 -7.96
C GLY A 127 -10.08 -14.69 -9.10
N THR A 128 -9.02 -13.92 -9.33
CA THR A 128 -8.14 -14.04 -10.50
C THR A 128 -6.67 -14.30 -10.17
N HIS A 129 -6.26 -14.10 -8.91
CA HIS A 129 -4.87 -14.26 -8.47
C HIS A 129 -4.74 -15.31 -7.38
N GLN A 130 -3.56 -15.92 -7.27
CA GLN A 130 -3.24 -16.91 -6.23
C GLN A 130 -2.84 -16.24 -4.90
N TYR A 131 -2.24 -15.07 -5.00
CA TYR A 131 -1.81 -14.26 -3.86
C TYR A 131 -2.18 -12.79 -4.03
N ILE A 132 -2.52 -12.17 -2.92
CA ILE A 132 -2.56 -10.73 -2.74
C ILE A 132 -1.45 -10.38 -1.75
N ILE A 133 -0.57 -9.46 -2.14
CA ILE A 133 0.46 -8.92 -1.24
C ILE A 133 0.12 -7.46 -0.99
N THR A 134 -0.19 -7.12 0.26
CA THR A 134 -0.38 -5.71 0.65
C THR A 134 0.95 -5.11 1.10
N ILE A 135 1.20 -3.86 0.74
CA ILE A 135 2.45 -3.17 1.08
C ILE A 135 2.10 -1.77 1.58
N GLU A 136 2.55 -1.45 2.79
CA GLU A 136 2.29 -0.17 3.45
C GLU A 136 3.49 0.31 4.27
N ASP A 137 3.69 1.62 4.33
CA ASP A 137 4.65 2.26 5.22
C ASP A 137 3.97 2.63 6.56
N ASN A 138 3.39 1.63 7.18
CA ASN A 138 2.69 1.68 8.47
C ASN A 138 2.90 0.33 9.17
N VAL A 139 2.67 0.25 10.48
CA VAL A 139 2.69 -1.04 11.17
C VAL A 139 1.66 -2.00 10.58
N ILE A 140 2.04 -3.27 10.46
CA ILE A 140 1.16 -4.32 9.91
C ILE A 140 -0.08 -4.47 10.78
N THR A 141 0.11 -4.40 12.11
CA THR A 141 -0.98 -4.57 13.09
C THR A 141 -2.01 -3.46 12.97
N GLY A 142 -3.22 -3.83 12.58
CA GLY A 142 -4.32 -2.89 12.37
C GLY A 142 -4.15 -1.94 11.18
N GLY A 143 -3.12 -2.11 10.35
CA GLY A 143 -2.87 -1.28 9.17
C GLY A 143 -3.84 -1.51 8.02
N ALA A 144 -3.53 -0.96 6.85
CA ALA A 144 -4.35 -1.09 5.64
C ALA A 144 -4.42 -2.54 5.15
N GLY A 145 -3.32 -3.29 5.25
CA GLY A 145 -3.31 -4.72 4.94
C GLY A 145 -4.23 -5.54 5.85
N SER A 146 -4.34 -5.17 7.13
CA SER A 146 -5.32 -5.79 8.04
C SER A 146 -6.76 -5.57 7.57
N SER A 147 -7.10 -4.38 7.04
CA SER A 147 -8.43 -4.13 6.46
C SER A 147 -8.72 -5.00 5.25
N VAL A 148 -7.71 -5.27 4.43
CA VAL A 148 -7.83 -6.18 3.28
C VAL A 148 -8.13 -7.60 3.76
N ASN A 149 -7.43 -8.07 4.82
CA ASN A 149 -7.67 -9.38 5.43
C ASN A 149 -9.09 -9.48 6.01
N GLU A 150 -9.54 -8.45 6.74
CA GLU A 150 -10.89 -8.36 7.29
C GLU A 150 -11.92 -8.51 6.17
N TYR A 151 -11.80 -7.71 5.10
CA TYR A 151 -12.72 -7.80 3.97
C TYR A 151 -12.72 -9.17 3.28
N ILE A 152 -11.56 -9.75 3.04
CA ILE A 152 -11.42 -11.09 2.42
C ILE A 152 -12.09 -12.15 3.28
N ASN A 153 -11.86 -12.12 4.60
CA ASN A 153 -12.43 -13.09 5.53
C ASN A 153 -13.97 -12.93 5.65
N ASP A 154 -14.44 -11.70 5.83
CA ASP A 154 -15.87 -11.42 5.99
C ASP A 154 -16.71 -11.81 4.76
N ASN A 155 -16.10 -11.80 3.58
CA ASN A 155 -16.75 -12.18 2.33
C ASN A 155 -16.42 -13.61 1.87
N GLY A 156 -15.71 -14.39 2.67
CA GLY A 156 -15.36 -15.78 2.37
C GLY A 156 -14.53 -15.95 1.10
N LEU A 157 -13.74 -14.93 0.73
CA LEU A 157 -12.90 -14.98 -0.47
C LEU A 157 -11.71 -15.92 -0.23
N LYS A 158 -11.41 -16.74 -1.25
CA LYS A 158 -10.32 -17.73 -1.15
C LYS A 158 -9.11 -17.28 -1.94
N VAL A 159 -8.24 -16.52 -1.28
CA VAL A 159 -6.96 -16.09 -1.82
C VAL A 159 -5.94 -16.06 -0.69
N ASN A 160 -4.67 -16.36 -0.98
CA ASN A 160 -3.60 -16.22 0.00
C ASN A 160 -3.24 -14.74 0.15
N VAL A 161 -3.05 -14.29 1.38
CA VAL A 161 -2.67 -12.90 1.64
C VAL A 161 -1.36 -12.85 2.42
N LEU A 162 -0.44 -11.98 1.99
CA LEU A 162 0.75 -11.60 2.73
C LEU A 162 0.72 -10.09 2.97
N ASN A 163 0.80 -9.68 4.22
CA ASN A 163 0.93 -8.26 4.56
C ASN A 163 2.40 -7.91 4.77
N ILE A 164 2.87 -6.89 4.07
CA ILE A 164 4.22 -6.33 4.21
C ILE A 164 4.08 -4.89 4.70
N GLY A 165 4.72 -4.60 5.81
CA GLY A 165 4.71 -3.30 6.47
C GLY A 165 5.72 -3.27 7.60
N ILE A 166 5.61 -2.29 8.47
CA ILE A 166 6.50 -2.14 9.62
C ILE A 166 6.16 -3.22 10.66
N PRO A 167 7.15 -4.00 11.12
CA PRO A 167 6.94 -5.04 12.12
C PRO A 167 6.54 -4.45 13.48
N ASP A 168 5.98 -5.29 14.36
CA ASP A 168 5.59 -4.92 15.73
C ASP A 168 6.83 -4.74 16.63
N ARG A 169 7.54 -3.64 16.39
CA ARG A 169 8.67 -3.19 17.20
C ARG A 169 8.87 -1.69 17.08
N ILE A 170 9.54 -1.10 18.05
CA ILE A 170 9.99 0.29 17.97
C ILE A 170 11.10 0.39 16.92
N VAL A 171 10.97 1.34 16.00
CA VAL A 171 11.99 1.69 15.02
C VAL A 171 12.75 2.90 15.54
N SER A 172 14.06 2.77 15.69
CA SER A 172 14.92 3.84 16.22
C SER A 172 15.15 4.97 15.21
N HIS A 173 16.01 5.93 15.55
CA HIS A 173 16.42 6.99 14.63
C HIS A 173 17.50 6.49 13.65
N GLY A 174 17.55 7.11 12.48
CA GLY A 174 18.54 6.83 11.40
C GLY A 174 18.18 7.64 10.16
N SER A 175 18.87 7.46 9.06
CA SER A 175 18.36 7.94 7.77
C SER A 175 17.13 7.10 7.34
N GLN A 176 16.23 7.67 6.57
CA GLN A 176 15.07 6.92 6.07
C GLN A 176 15.50 5.65 5.32
N ASP A 177 16.54 5.73 4.49
CA ASP A 177 17.04 4.58 3.70
C ASP A 177 17.56 3.46 4.59
N GLU A 178 18.36 3.79 5.64
CA GLU A 178 18.82 2.80 6.61
C GLU A 178 17.66 2.14 7.35
N LEU A 179 16.67 2.93 7.77
CA LEU A 179 15.49 2.41 8.45
C LEU A 179 14.65 1.52 7.55
N TYR A 180 14.40 1.93 6.30
CA TYR A 180 13.70 1.07 5.33
C TYR A 180 14.44 -0.24 5.09
N GLN A 181 15.78 -0.20 5.01
CA GLN A 181 16.59 -1.41 4.87
C GLN A 181 16.49 -2.29 6.12
N GLU A 182 16.58 -1.71 7.32
CA GLU A 182 16.49 -2.43 8.59
C GLU A 182 15.16 -3.18 8.76
N ILE A 183 14.04 -2.55 8.36
CA ILE A 183 12.70 -3.15 8.48
C ILE A 183 12.28 -3.97 7.25
N GLY A 184 13.12 -3.99 6.20
CA GLY A 184 12.87 -4.77 4.99
C GLY A 184 11.79 -4.21 4.08
N LEU A 185 11.66 -2.88 4.03
CA LEU A 185 10.77 -2.14 3.12
C LEU A 185 11.52 -1.41 2.01
N ASP A 186 12.85 -1.50 1.97
CA ASP A 186 13.63 -1.04 0.83
C ASP A 186 13.37 -1.90 -0.42
N LYS A 187 13.74 -1.36 -1.59
CA LYS A 187 13.49 -2.01 -2.87
C LYS A 187 14.04 -3.44 -2.94
N LYS A 188 15.28 -3.67 -2.46
CA LYS A 188 15.95 -4.97 -2.52
C LYS A 188 15.28 -6.00 -1.62
N SER A 189 14.93 -5.62 -0.40
CA SER A 189 14.25 -6.49 0.55
C SER A 189 12.85 -6.88 0.08
N LEU A 190 12.10 -5.93 -0.49
CA LEU A 190 10.79 -6.19 -1.09
C LEU A 190 10.90 -7.12 -2.30
N GLU A 191 11.92 -6.92 -3.15
CA GLU A 191 12.18 -7.79 -4.29
C GLU A 191 12.45 -9.23 -3.86
N ILE A 192 13.24 -9.45 -2.82
CA ILE A 192 13.51 -10.80 -2.26
C ILE A 192 12.20 -11.45 -1.78
N LYS A 193 11.43 -10.77 -0.93
CA LYS A 193 10.16 -11.28 -0.39
C LYS A 193 9.14 -11.63 -1.48
N ILE A 194 9.00 -10.75 -2.48
CA ILE A 194 8.08 -10.98 -3.59
C ILE A 194 8.52 -12.16 -4.46
N ASN A 195 9.83 -12.29 -4.73
CA ASN A 195 10.38 -13.43 -5.48
C ASN A 195 10.15 -14.77 -4.75
N GLU A 196 10.29 -14.80 -3.43
CA GLU A 196 10.00 -16.01 -2.63
C GLU A 196 8.56 -16.48 -2.85
N ILE A 197 7.58 -15.57 -2.74
CA ILE A 197 6.17 -15.89 -2.98
C ILE A 197 5.93 -16.28 -4.45
N TYR A 198 6.55 -15.58 -5.40
CA TYR A 198 6.42 -15.90 -6.82
C TYR A 198 6.90 -17.32 -7.13
N ASN A 199 8.02 -17.75 -6.54
CA ASN A 199 8.53 -19.11 -6.71
C ASN A 199 7.60 -20.17 -6.09
N LEU A 200 6.97 -19.89 -4.94
CA LEU A 200 5.96 -20.77 -4.35
C LEU A 200 4.74 -20.95 -5.29
N THR A 201 4.30 -19.89 -5.95
CA THR A 201 3.18 -19.97 -6.91
C THR A 201 3.52 -20.82 -8.14
N ALA A 202 4.81 -20.89 -8.52
CA ALA A 202 5.26 -21.70 -9.65
C ALA A 202 5.32 -23.20 -9.30
N GLN A 203 5.65 -23.55 -8.06
CA GLN A 203 5.72 -24.95 -7.61
C GLN A 203 4.34 -25.59 -7.48
N ASN A 204 3.34 -24.84 -7.02
CA ASN A 204 1.97 -25.35 -6.86
C ASN A 204 1.29 -25.71 -8.19
N LYS A 205 1.75 -25.22 -9.33
CA LYS A 205 1.27 -25.65 -10.64
C LYS A 205 1.75 -27.05 -11.04
N LYS A 206 2.91 -27.49 -10.56
CA LYS A 206 3.51 -28.81 -10.91
C LYS A 206 2.91 -29.97 -10.14
N VAL A 207 2.11 -29.70 -9.10
CA VAL A 207 1.51 -30.75 -8.24
C VAL A 207 0.09 -31.09 -8.69
N VAL A 208 -0.51 -30.31 -9.60
CA VAL A 208 -1.90 -30.46 -10.07
C VAL A 208 -1.97 -31.01 -11.51
N GLU A 209 -0.83 -31.21 -12.16
CA GLU A 209 -0.69 -31.96 -13.41
C GLU A 209 -0.24 -33.42 -13.12
#